data_df4a702f141846e7124ff42c2f32e0b2
#
_entry.id   df4a702f141846e7124ff42c2f32e0b2
#
_cell.length_a   1.000
_cell.length_b   1.000
_cell.length_c   1.000
_cell.angle_alpha   90.00
_cell.angle_beta   90.00
_cell.angle_gamma   90.00
#
_symmetry.space_group_name_H-M   'P 1'
#
loop_
_entity.id
_entity.type
_entity.pdbx_description
1 polymer ?
#
loop_
_entity_poly.entity_id
_entity_poly.type
_entity_poly.pdbx_seq_one_letter_code
_entity_poly.pdbx_strand_id
1 'polypeptide(L)' 'MITVNTRENPWREGLTVQALLDEMGFIFRHIIVRVNGEFVPEEAYAQRQIADGDDVQVMHLIAGG' A
#
# COMPACT_ATOMS: atom_id res chain seq x y z
N MET A 1 12.84 -3.90 5.61
CA MET A 1 12.04 -4.69 4.66
C MET A 1 10.58 -4.65 5.03
N ILE A 2 9.72 -4.51 4.06
CA ILE A 2 8.28 -4.63 4.23
C ILE A 2 7.79 -5.78 3.36
N THR A 3 6.55 -6.17 3.54
CA THR A 3 5.90 -7.11 2.62
C THR A 3 4.77 -6.41 1.92
N VAL A 4 4.62 -6.67 0.63
CA VAL A 4 3.50 -6.17 -0.15
C VAL A 4 2.84 -7.37 -0.82
N ASN A 5 1.62 -7.67 -0.40
CA ASN A 5 0.90 -8.85 -0.87
C ASN A 5 1.76 -10.11 -0.69
N THR A 6 2.36 -10.24 0.49
CA THR A 6 3.20 -11.36 0.93
C THR A 6 4.59 -11.41 0.30
N ARG A 7 4.93 -10.48 -0.59
CA ARG A 7 6.26 -10.44 -1.20
C ARG A 7 7.10 -9.40 -0.50
N GLU A 8 8.38 -9.71 -0.28
CA GLU A 8 9.30 -8.79 0.35
C GLU A 8 9.64 -7.65 -0.60
N ASN A 9 9.71 -6.46 -0.04
CA ASN A 9 10.07 -5.26 -0.78
C ASN A 9 10.98 -4.40 0.08
N PRO A 10 11.89 -3.64 -0.52
CA PRO A 10 12.77 -2.77 0.26
C PRO A 10 11.97 -1.65 0.92
N TRP A 11 12.41 -1.27 2.09
CA TRP A 11 11.85 -0.15 2.81
C TRP A 11 12.88 0.98 2.86
N ARG A 12 12.39 2.20 2.90
CA ARG A 12 13.23 3.35 3.17
C ARG A 12 12.49 4.32 4.06
N GLU A 13 13.25 5.12 4.78
CA GLU A 13 12.67 6.12 5.66
C GLU A 13 11.84 7.12 4.85
N GLY A 14 10.68 7.48 5.36
CA GLY A 14 9.80 8.41 4.65
C GLY A 14 8.90 7.78 3.60
N LEU A 15 8.95 6.46 3.46
CA LEU A 15 8.10 5.78 2.50
C LEU A 15 6.64 5.91 2.90
N THR A 16 5.81 6.41 1.98
CA THR A 16 4.38 6.52 2.20
C THR A 16 3.64 5.50 1.35
N VAL A 17 2.37 5.28 1.67
CA VAL A 17 1.52 4.41 0.85
C VAL A 17 1.47 4.93 -0.57
N GLN A 18 1.32 6.26 -0.74
CA GLN A 18 1.28 6.87 -2.07
C GLN A 18 2.53 6.55 -2.87
N ALA A 19 3.70 6.73 -2.26
CA ALA A 19 4.96 6.49 -2.94
C ALA A 19 5.11 5.03 -3.33
N LEU A 20 4.72 4.13 -2.44
CA LEU A 20 4.79 2.70 -2.73
C LEU A 20 3.91 2.33 -3.91
N LEU A 21 2.68 2.83 -3.93
CA LEU A 21 1.75 2.53 -5.01
C LEU A 21 2.26 3.08 -6.34
N ASP A 22 2.83 4.29 -6.32
CA ASP A 22 3.40 4.89 -7.52
C ASP A 22 4.56 4.05 -8.06
N GLU A 23 5.44 3.62 -7.18
CA GLU A 23 6.62 2.86 -7.58
C GLU A 23 6.24 1.49 -8.13
N MET A 24 5.21 0.90 -7.60
CA MET A 24 4.77 -0.42 -8.04
C MET A 24 3.81 -0.36 -9.22
N GLY A 25 3.41 0.83 -9.63
CA GLY A 25 2.54 0.99 -10.79
C GLY A 25 1.08 0.67 -10.52
N PHE A 26 0.66 0.66 -9.26
CA PHE A 26 -0.75 0.43 -8.96
C PHE A 26 -1.57 1.64 -9.38
N ILE A 27 -2.76 1.36 -9.92
CA ILE A 27 -3.73 2.40 -10.24
C ILE A 27 -4.63 2.55 -9.02
N PHE A 28 -4.76 3.79 -8.52
CA PHE A 28 -5.46 4.05 -7.26
C PHE A 28 -6.94 3.76 -7.30
N ARG A 29 -7.52 3.75 -8.46
CA ARG A 29 -8.95 3.47 -8.58
C ARG A 29 -9.18 1.99 -8.37
N HIS A 30 -10.20 1.66 -7.60
CA HIS A 30 -10.63 0.27 -7.44
C HIS A 30 -9.60 -0.58 -6.72
N ILE A 31 -8.88 0.00 -5.77
CA ILE A 31 -8.03 -0.78 -4.89
C ILE A 31 -8.39 -0.48 -3.44
N ILE A 32 -8.10 -1.46 -2.58
CA ILE A 32 -8.17 -1.29 -1.14
C ILE A 32 -6.78 -1.56 -0.60
N VAL A 33 -6.31 -0.65 0.25
CA VAL A 33 -4.99 -0.78 0.87
C VAL A 33 -5.18 -1.00 2.36
N ARG A 34 -4.46 -1.97 2.89
CA ARG A 34 -4.38 -2.21 4.34
C ARG A 34 -2.92 -2.29 4.73
N VAL A 35 -2.60 -1.66 5.85
CA VAL A 35 -1.25 -1.75 6.44
C VAL A 35 -1.42 -2.43 7.79
N ASN A 36 -0.80 -3.59 7.94
CA ASN A 36 -0.94 -4.42 9.14
C ASN A 36 -2.40 -4.71 9.47
N GLY A 37 -3.20 -4.92 8.42
CA GLY A 37 -4.62 -5.21 8.58
C GLY A 37 -5.51 -4.00 8.76
N GLU A 38 -4.93 -2.81 8.83
CA GLU A 38 -5.68 -1.58 9.04
C GLU A 38 -5.96 -0.91 7.70
N PHE A 39 -7.22 -0.60 7.46
CA PHE A 39 -7.64 0.04 6.22
C PHE A 39 -7.06 1.45 6.10
N VAL A 40 -6.53 1.77 4.93
CA VAL A 40 -6.01 3.10 4.63
C VAL A 40 -6.86 3.70 3.52
N PRO A 41 -7.61 4.76 3.79
CA PRO A 41 -8.41 5.39 2.75
C PRO A 41 -7.54 6.14 1.75
N GLU A 42 -8.06 6.33 0.56
CA GLU A 42 -7.30 6.96 -0.52
C GLU A 42 -6.79 8.35 -0.12
N GLU A 43 -7.59 9.12 0.58
CA GLU A 43 -7.20 10.47 0.98
C GLU A 43 -6.06 10.48 1.98
N ALA A 44 -5.73 9.35 2.57
CA ALA A 44 -4.62 9.24 3.51
C ALA A 44 -3.35 8.69 2.89
N TYR A 45 -3.37 8.29 1.63
CA TYR A 45 -2.22 7.62 1.01
C TYR A 45 -0.94 8.47 1.08
N ALA A 46 -1.06 9.76 0.88
CA ALA A 46 0.11 10.63 0.85
C ALA A 46 0.69 10.90 2.24
N GLN A 47 -0.11 10.71 3.28
CA GLN A 47 0.31 10.98 4.66
C GLN A 47 0.62 9.73 5.46
N ARG A 48 0.09 8.59 5.05
CA ARG A 48 0.29 7.36 5.80
C ARG A 48 1.69 6.83 5.50
N GLN A 49 2.55 6.90 6.50
CA GLN A 49 3.91 6.39 6.37
C GLN A 49 3.93 4.90 6.66
N ILE A 50 4.81 4.20 5.97
CA ILE A 50 5.01 2.77 6.15
C ILE A 50 6.28 2.59 6.96
N ALA A 51 6.19 1.82 8.03
CA ALA A 51 7.33 1.55 8.89
C ALA A 51 8.03 0.26 8.44
N ASP A 52 9.30 0.15 8.79
CA ASP A 52 10.04 -1.07 8.51
C ASP A 52 9.34 -2.26 9.18
N GLY A 53 9.18 -3.32 8.43
CA GLY A 53 8.50 -4.51 8.93
C GLY A 53 7.00 -4.54 8.71
N ASP A 54 6.43 -3.47 8.17
CA ASP A 54 4.98 -3.44 7.93
C ASP A 54 4.57 -4.42 6.85
N ASP A 55 3.36 -4.92 6.99
CA ASP A 55 2.73 -5.80 6.01
C ASP A 55 1.65 -4.99 5.27
N VAL A 56 1.86 -4.77 3.98
CA VAL A 56 0.96 -3.98 3.17
C VAL A 56 0.19 -4.91 2.25
N GLN A 57 -1.12 -4.74 2.23
CA GLN A 57 -1.99 -5.49 1.33
C GLN A 57 -2.67 -4.53 0.39
N VAL A 58 -2.55 -4.80 -0.90
CA VAL A 58 -3.21 -4.01 -1.94
C VAL A 58 -4.10 -4.96 -2.72
N MET A 59 -5.40 -4.75 -2.59
CA MET A 59 -6.38 -5.61 -3.25
C MET A 59 -7.09 -4.84 -4.33
N HIS A 60 -7.20 -5.44 -5.51
CA HIS A 60 -7.98 -4.84 -6.59
C HIS A 60 -9.45 -5.16 -6.38
N LEU A 61 -10.26 -4.11 -6.42
CA LEU A 61 -11.71 -4.29 -6.44
C LEU A 61 -12.09 -4.56 -7.88
N ILE A 62 -12.41 -5.79 -8.17
CA ILE A 62 -12.93 -6.11 -9.49
C ILE A 62 -14.38 -5.66 -9.45
N ALA A 63 -14.59 -4.48 -9.99
CA ALA A 63 -15.92 -3.94 -10.05
C ALA A 63 -16.78 -4.92 -10.83
N GLY A 64 -17.70 -5.47 -10.13
CA GLY A 64 -18.68 -6.41 -10.55
C GLY A 64 -18.93 -6.50 -12.02
N GLY A 65 -18.08 -6.81 -12.56
CA GLY A 65 -18.25 -6.88 -13.98
C GLY A 65 -17.42 -6.30 -14.53
#